data_c6b43012cf7a22695cc7d3486fea23e6
#
_entry.id   c6b43012cf7a22695cc7d3486fea23e6
#
_cell.length_a   1.000
_cell.length_b   1.000
_cell.length_c   1.000
_cell.angle_alpha   90.00
_cell.angle_beta   90.00
_cell.angle_gamma   90.00
#
_symmetry.space_group_name_H-M   'P 1'
#
loop_
_entity.id
_entity.type
_entity.pdbx_description
1 polymer ?
#
loop_
_entity_poly.entity_id
_entity_poly.type
_entity_poly.pdbx_seq_one_letter_code
_entity_poly.pdbx_strand_id
1 'polypeptide(L)'
;MSSAEWIVAIATCGRQTLLRRTVEHLVKAGIREAGATVVIAENGGSTWARPLAAEYKSHCKIEYISLKKRGKTHALNAVVNNYRTSFIWFLDDDVRVTKDAVLAYRRVFEAGLVGREFYGGPLGIDCEQPPEHWLRQYLPRSATGWNKCEGNNATNAFFLGANWAAWAADLLKCGGFDEHLGPGRTGVGDEEDVQRKLIATGLNPVYLENAMVYHWVPRDRCSPRWVLRRAFNMGRLEGSRIDFSCPLLFGRPRWMFREAAVRLGRWLATRFDRDPEQRFRTAYELVFFLGWMLEAKQRNRSQSNGTSESK
;
A
#
# COMPACT_ATOMS: atom_id res chain seq x y z
N MET A 1 -1.49 33.25 -8.62
CA MET A 1 -1.64 32.01 -7.88
C MET A 1 -2.07 30.93 -8.87
N SER A 2 -1.32 29.84 -9.05
CA SER A 2 -1.75 28.71 -9.91
C SER A 2 -3.05 28.16 -9.34
N SER A 3 -4.10 28.05 -10.16
CA SER A 3 -5.35 27.40 -9.76
C SER A 3 -5.04 25.96 -9.32
N ALA A 4 -5.69 25.50 -8.25
CA ALA A 4 -5.56 24.12 -7.81
C ALA A 4 -5.93 23.16 -8.96
N GLU A 5 -5.15 22.12 -9.16
CA GLU A 5 -5.41 21.10 -10.18
C GLU A 5 -5.87 19.80 -9.49
N TRP A 6 -6.65 19.00 -10.20
CA TRP A 6 -6.95 17.65 -9.78
C TRP A 6 -5.99 16.67 -10.48
N ILE A 7 -5.20 15.97 -9.67
CA ILE A 7 -4.18 15.02 -10.12
C ILE A 7 -4.62 13.59 -9.79
N VAL A 8 -4.46 12.67 -10.75
CA VAL A 8 -4.51 11.23 -10.52
C VAL A 8 -3.08 10.72 -10.54
N ALA A 9 -2.55 10.34 -9.38
CA ALA A 9 -1.17 9.91 -9.21
C ALA A 9 -1.05 8.39 -9.31
N ILE A 10 -0.23 7.89 -10.24
CA ILE A 10 0.03 6.46 -10.43
C ILE A 10 1.54 6.23 -10.32
N ALA A 11 1.97 5.57 -9.25
CA ALA A 11 3.35 5.11 -9.12
C ALA A 11 3.50 3.74 -9.80
N THR A 12 4.51 3.57 -10.64
CA THR A 12 4.74 2.32 -11.37
C THR A 12 6.21 1.90 -11.41
N CYS A 13 6.45 0.58 -11.53
CA CYS A 13 7.78 0.00 -11.69
C CYS A 13 7.70 -1.33 -12.46
N GLY A 14 7.92 -1.31 -13.77
CA GLY A 14 8.07 -2.53 -14.59
C GLY A 14 6.78 -3.32 -14.88
N ARG A 15 5.57 -2.73 -14.72
CA ARG A 15 4.27 -3.41 -14.92
C ARG A 15 3.49 -2.82 -16.10
N GLN A 16 4.12 -2.77 -17.26
CA GLN A 16 3.61 -2.06 -18.45
C GLN A 16 2.18 -2.46 -18.86
N THR A 17 1.87 -3.75 -18.91
CA THR A 17 0.54 -4.25 -19.31
C THR A 17 -0.56 -3.83 -18.33
N LEU A 18 -0.28 -3.86 -17.03
CA LEU A 18 -1.24 -3.47 -16.01
C LEU A 18 -1.47 -1.97 -16.01
N LEU A 19 -0.39 -1.17 -16.11
CA LEU A 19 -0.49 0.27 -16.23
C LEU A 19 -1.32 0.69 -17.46
N ARG A 20 -1.08 0.05 -18.63
CA ARG A 20 -1.86 0.30 -19.85
C ARG A 20 -3.37 0.09 -19.59
N ARG A 21 -3.74 -1.03 -18.99
CA ARG A 21 -5.14 -1.33 -18.62
C ARG A 21 -5.71 -0.28 -17.67
N THR A 22 -4.93 0.16 -16.67
CA THR A 22 -5.36 1.20 -15.73
C THR A 22 -5.64 2.53 -16.44
N VAL A 23 -4.76 2.96 -17.34
CA VAL A 23 -4.94 4.19 -18.14
C VAL A 23 -6.15 4.07 -19.07
N GLU A 24 -6.34 2.92 -19.74
CA GLU A 24 -7.53 2.65 -20.56
C GLU A 24 -8.84 2.75 -19.76
N HIS A 25 -8.85 2.22 -18.54
CA HIS A 25 -10.03 2.32 -17.67
C HIS A 25 -10.30 3.75 -17.21
N LEU A 26 -9.28 4.53 -16.91
CA LEU A 26 -9.43 5.96 -16.60
C LEU A 26 -10.03 6.74 -17.78
N VAL A 27 -9.54 6.51 -19.00
CA VAL A 27 -10.10 7.13 -20.20
C VAL A 27 -11.57 6.72 -20.39
N LYS A 28 -11.89 5.42 -20.30
CA LYS A 28 -13.27 4.92 -20.40
C LYS A 28 -14.19 5.45 -19.29
N ALA A 29 -13.65 5.73 -18.12
CA ALA A 29 -14.40 6.29 -16.99
C ALA A 29 -14.64 7.82 -17.12
N GLY A 30 -14.12 8.48 -18.16
CA GLY A 30 -14.35 9.89 -18.42
C GLY A 30 -13.41 10.83 -17.66
N ILE A 31 -12.15 10.43 -17.42
CA ILE A 31 -11.19 11.24 -16.65
C ILE A 31 -10.86 12.56 -17.36
N ARG A 32 -10.88 12.60 -18.70
CA ARG A 32 -10.70 13.81 -19.51
C ARG A 32 -11.80 14.83 -19.27
N GLU A 33 -13.05 14.37 -19.37
CA GLU A 33 -14.26 15.19 -19.18
C GLU A 33 -14.39 15.67 -17.74
N ALA A 34 -13.82 14.90 -16.81
CA ALA A 34 -13.74 15.30 -15.41
C ALA A 34 -12.67 16.37 -15.14
N GLY A 35 -11.77 16.62 -16.09
CA GLY A 35 -10.76 17.68 -15.99
C GLY A 35 -9.52 17.33 -15.17
N ALA A 36 -9.30 16.05 -14.85
CA ALA A 36 -8.12 15.62 -14.11
C ALA A 36 -6.89 15.44 -15.00
N THR A 37 -5.71 15.61 -14.41
CA THR A 37 -4.42 15.28 -15.02
C THR A 37 -3.92 13.95 -14.47
N VAL A 38 -3.67 12.97 -15.31
CA VAL A 38 -3.06 11.69 -14.92
C VAL A 38 -1.55 11.88 -14.87
N VAL A 39 -0.92 11.58 -13.74
CA VAL A 39 0.55 11.67 -13.57
C VAL A 39 1.11 10.28 -13.33
N ILE A 40 1.88 9.77 -14.29
CA ILE A 40 2.60 8.51 -14.19
C ILE A 40 3.98 8.79 -13.61
N ALA A 41 4.24 8.34 -12.39
CA ALA A 41 5.54 8.42 -11.73
C ALA A 41 6.25 7.05 -11.80
N GLU A 42 7.12 6.89 -12.80
CA GLU A 42 7.90 5.67 -12.99
C GLU A 42 9.18 5.72 -12.17
N ASN A 43 9.39 4.71 -11.32
CA ASN A 43 10.54 4.62 -10.44
C ASN A 43 11.43 3.41 -10.76
N GLY A 44 12.72 3.48 -10.35
CA GLY A 44 13.69 2.40 -10.58
C GLY A 44 14.57 2.58 -11.82
N GLY A 45 14.58 3.78 -12.43
CA GLY A 45 15.48 4.17 -13.49
C GLY A 45 15.10 3.70 -14.90
N SER A 46 13.96 3.04 -15.05
CA SER A 46 13.41 2.69 -16.38
C SER A 46 12.59 3.83 -16.99
N THR A 47 12.28 3.75 -18.27
CA THR A 47 11.51 4.76 -19.00
C THR A 47 10.48 4.12 -19.96
N TRP A 48 10.09 2.89 -19.70
CA TRP A 48 9.15 2.15 -20.56
C TRP A 48 7.72 2.71 -20.51
N ALA A 49 7.34 3.42 -19.45
CA ALA A 49 6.04 4.07 -19.34
C ALA A 49 5.94 5.40 -20.14
N ARG A 50 7.06 5.98 -20.54
CA ARG A 50 7.09 7.23 -21.32
C ARG A 50 6.36 7.12 -22.69
N PRO A 51 6.59 6.07 -23.53
CA PRO A 51 5.84 5.88 -24.76
C PRO A 51 4.34 5.73 -24.54
N LEU A 52 3.93 5.00 -23.49
CA LEU A 52 2.54 4.85 -23.11
C LEU A 52 1.91 6.21 -22.75
N ALA A 53 2.57 7.02 -21.94
CA ALA A 53 2.08 8.35 -21.63
C ALA A 53 1.94 9.23 -22.90
N ALA A 54 2.88 9.12 -23.85
CA ALA A 54 2.80 9.84 -25.12
C ALA A 54 1.62 9.39 -25.99
N GLU A 55 1.36 8.08 -26.05
CA GLU A 55 0.24 7.47 -26.79
C GLU A 55 -1.12 8.00 -26.31
N TYR A 56 -1.30 8.16 -24.98
CA TYR A 56 -2.58 8.57 -24.40
C TYR A 56 -2.80 10.08 -24.30
N LYS A 57 -1.86 10.94 -24.73
CA LYS A 57 -2.00 12.40 -24.72
C LYS A 57 -3.21 12.94 -25.45
N SER A 58 -3.65 12.29 -26.53
CA SER A 58 -4.85 12.65 -27.27
C SER A 58 -6.15 12.26 -26.56
N HIS A 59 -6.09 11.31 -25.62
CA HIS A 59 -7.25 10.75 -24.92
C HIS A 59 -7.49 11.38 -23.55
N CYS A 60 -6.43 11.82 -22.86
CA CYS A 60 -6.54 12.53 -21.58
C CYS A 60 -5.32 13.43 -21.33
N LYS A 61 -5.44 14.37 -20.41
CA LYS A 61 -4.27 15.12 -19.92
C LYS A 61 -3.39 14.16 -19.12
N ILE A 62 -2.21 13.85 -19.62
CA ILE A 62 -1.31 12.87 -19.01
C ILE A 62 0.12 13.42 -18.97
N GLU A 63 0.77 13.28 -17.83
CA GLU A 63 2.15 13.70 -17.57
C GLU A 63 2.98 12.53 -17.10
N TYR A 64 4.29 12.63 -17.29
CA TYR A 64 5.22 11.55 -16.97
C TYR A 64 6.42 12.07 -16.19
N ILE A 65 6.70 11.42 -15.05
CA ILE A 65 7.85 11.67 -14.18
C ILE A 65 8.72 10.41 -14.15
N SER A 66 10.02 10.55 -14.46
CA SER A 66 11.00 9.46 -14.35
C SER A 66 11.88 9.66 -13.13
N LEU A 67 12.01 8.61 -12.32
CA LEU A 67 12.76 8.63 -11.08
C LEU A 67 13.80 7.50 -11.05
N LYS A 68 15.06 7.83 -10.81
CA LYS A 68 16.14 6.85 -10.71
C LYS A 68 16.02 5.94 -9.49
N LYS A 69 15.64 6.51 -8.35
CA LYS A 69 15.51 5.79 -7.07
C LYS A 69 14.26 4.90 -7.10
N ARG A 70 14.41 3.64 -6.68
CA ARG A 70 13.30 2.69 -6.56
C ARG A 70 12.53 2.91 -5.27
N GLY A 71 11.18 2.83 -5.35
CA GLY A 71 10.26 2.93 -4.22
C GLY A 71 8.96 3.63 -4.59
N LYS A 72 7.81 3.01 -4.23
CA LYS A 72 6.46 3.58 -4.46
C LYS A 72 6.32 4.93 -3.74
N THR A 73 6.66 4.97 -2.46
CA THR A 73 6.58 6.18 -1.62
C THR A 73 7.43 7.33 -2.13
N HIS A 74 8.64 7.01 -2.63
CA HIS A 74 9.48 8.01 -3.29
C HIS A 74 8.82 8.60 -4.55
N ALA A 75 8.17 7.76 -5.35
CA ALA A 75 7.44 8.21 -6.53
C ALA A 75 6.23 9.08 -6.17
N LEU A 76 5.46 8.69 -5.15
CA LEU A 76 4.31 9.47 -4.69
C LEU A 76 4.74 10.81 -4.08
N ASN A 77 5.83 10.84 -3.30
CA ASN A 77 6.40 12.10 -2.78
C ASN A 77 6.86 13.03 -3.90
N ALA A 78 7.43 12.50 -4.99
CA ALA A 78 7.79 13.32 -6.15
C ALA A 78 6.54 13.97 -6.79
N VAL A 79 5.42 13.26 -6.89
CA VAL A 79 4.15 13.85 -7.37
C VAL A 79 3.67 14.92 -6.40
N VAL A 80 3.60 14.63 -5.09
CA VAL A 80 3.18 15.61 -4.07
C VAL A 80 4.02 16.89 -4.13
N ASN A 81 5.35 16.76 -4.28
CA ASN A 81 6.24 17.91 -4.35
C ASN A 81 6.11 18.74 -5.64
N ASN A 82 5.77 18.09 -6.78
CA ASN A 82 5.57 18.79 -8.05
C ASN A 82 4.21 19.52 -8.12
N TYR A 83 3.19 19.00 -7.40
CA TYR A 83 1.80 19.48 -7.44
C TYR A 83 1.32 19.97 -6.06
N ARG A 84 2.08 20.85 -5.43
CA ARG A 84 1.97 21.25 -4.01
C ARG A 84 0.63 21.82 -3.58
N THR A 85 -0.16 22.39 -4.48
CA THR A 85 -1.48 23.01 -4.22
C THR A 85 -2.64 22.17 -4.73
N SER A 86 -2.37 21.00 -5.30
CA SER A 86 -3.34 20.17 -6.01
C SER A 86 -4.06 19.18 -5.09
N PHE A 87 -5.25 18.78 -5.49
CA PHE A 87 -5.93 17.61 -4.96
C PHE A 87 -5.40 16.37 -5.67
N ILE A 88 -4.93 15.38 -4.92
CA ILE A 88 -4.27 14.19 -5.48
C ILE A 88 -5.07 12.94 -5.13
N TRP A 89 -5.56 12.24 -6.16
CA TRP A 89 -6.14 10.91 -6.06
C TRP A 89 -5.06 9.87 -6.35
N PHE A 90 -4.74 9.04 -5.37
CA PHE A 90 -3.73 7.99 -5.47
C PHE A 90 -4.36 6.70 -5.96
N LEU A 91 -3.79 6.13 -7.03
CA LEU A 91 -4.15 4.85 -7.61
C LEU A 91 -2.91 3.96 -7.78
N ASP A 92 -3.10 2.64 -7.67
CA ASP A 92 -2.09 1.69 -8.11
C ASP A 92 -2.14 1.51 -9.65
N ASP A 93 -1.08 0.98 -10.23
CA ASP A 93 -0.95 0.74 -11.68
C ASP A 93 -1.68 -0.53 -12.18
N ASP A 94 -2.45 -1.18 -11.31
CA ASP A 94 -3.20 -2.42 -11.57
C ASP A 94 -4.67 -2.31 -11.15
N VAL A 95 -5.31 -1.16 -11.42
CA VAL A 95 -6.70 -0.92 -11.04
C VAL A 95 -7.64 -0.70 -12.24
N ARG A 96 -8.91 -0.99 -12.02
CA ARG A 96 -10.02 -0.62 -12.90
C ARG A 96 -10.90 0.40 -12.18
N VAL A 97 -10.98 1.59 -12.73
CA VAL A 97 -11.74 2.71 -12.19
C VAL A 97 -13.15 2.73 -12.77
N THR A 98 -14.16 3.01 -11.94
CA THR A 98 -15.54 3.22 -12.39
C THR A 98 -15.81 4.69 -12.71
N LYS A 99 -16.82 4.95 -13.55
CA LYS A 99 -17.27 6.33 -13.82
C LYS A 99 -17.76 7.02 -12.54
N ASP A 100 -18.44 6.28 -11.66
CA ASP A 100 -18.94 6.83 -10.40
C ASP A 100 -17.80 7.24 -9.46
N ALA A 101 -16.70 6.49 -9.46
CA ALA A 101 -15.49 6.89 -8.72
C ALA A 101 -14.92 8.22 -9.23
N VAL A 102 -14.80 8.38 -10.54
CA VAL A 102 -14.34 9.65 -11.14
C VAL A 102 -15.26 10.79 -10.73
N LEU A 103 -16.57 10.62 -10.80
CA LEU A 103 -17.56 11.65 -10.42
C LEU A 103 -17.51 11.95 -8.91
N ALA A 104 -17.30 10.95 -8.06
CA ALA A 104 -17.21 11.13 -6.62
C ALA A 104 -16.00 11.99 -6.24
N TYR A 105 -14.80 11.66 -6.76
CA TYR A 105 -13.60 12.46 -6.49
C TYR A 105 -13.63 13.85 -7.14
N ARG A 106 -14.26 14.01 -8.29
CA ARG A 106 -14.49 15.31 -8.90
C ARG A 106 -15.29 16.24 -7.98
N ARG A 107 -16.40 15.75 -7.39
CA ARG A 107 -17.22 16.54 -6.45
C ARG A 107 -16.41 16.97 -5.22
N VAL A 108 -15.55 16.10 -4.71
CA VAL A 108 -14.66 16.42 -3.60
C VAL A 108 -13.65 17.50 -3.97
N PHE A 109 -13.03 17.39 -5.16
CA PHE A 109 -12.12 18.41 -5.67
C PHE A 109 -12.82 19.77 -5.82
N GLU A 110 -14.02 19.80 -6.40
CA GLU A 110 -14.83 21.01 -6.60
C GLU A 110 -15.27 21.63 -5.26
N ALA A 111 -15.46 20.84 -4.20
CA ALA A 111 -15.79 21.34 -2.86
C ALA A 111 -14.62 22.06 -2.17
N GLY A 112 -13.36 21.76 -2.53
CA GLY A 112 -12.18 22.51 -2.14
C GLY A 112 -11.84 22.52 -0.64
N LEU A 113 -12.19 21.50 0.13
CA LEU A 113 -12.04 21.42 1.59
C LEU A 113 -10.59 21.10 2.02
N VAL A 114 -9.66 22.02 1.77
CA VAL A 114 -8.24 21.90 2.19
C VAL A 114 -8.14 21.99 3.71
N GLY A 115 -7.28 21.15 4.32
CA GLY A 115 -6.97 21.22 5.75
C GLY A 115 -8.04 20.63 6.68
N ARG A 116 -9.04 19.93 6.14
CA ARG A 116 -10.15 19.36 6.93
C ARG A 116 -10.29 17.85 6.78
N GLU A 117 -10.12 17.35 5.58
CA GLU A 117 -10.50 15.99 5.23
C GLU A 117 -9.53 15.35 4.25
N PHE A 118 -9.43 14.03 4.32
CA PHE A 118 -8.89 13.19 3.26
C PHE A 118 -9.88 12.08 2.96
N TYR A 119 -9.81 11.50 1.76
CA TYR A 119 -10.92 10.73 1.21
C TYR A 119 -10.47 9.36 0.75
N GLY A 120 -11.38 8.40 0.75
CA GLY A 120 -11.16 7.10 0.16
C GLY A 120 -12.46 6.36 -0.10
N GLY A 121 -12.41 5.42 -1.03
CA GLY A 121 -13.58 4.65 -1.43
C GLY A 121 -13.40 3.15 -1.27
N PRO A 122 -14.45 2.37 -1.56
CA PRO A 122 -14.40 0.92 -1.54
C PRO A 122 -13.42 0.37 -2.57
N LEU A 123 -12.84 -0.80 -2.25
CA LEU A 123 -12.00 -1.56 -3.15
C LEU A 123 -12.65 -2.90 -3.45
N GLY A 124 -13.11 -3.08 -4.70
CA GLY A 124 -13.45 -4.38 -5.25
C GLY A 124 -12.22 -5.12 -5.74
N ILE A 125 -12.38 -6.35 -6.19
CA ILE A 125 -11.31 -7.15 -6.75
C ILE A 125 -11.69 -7.75 -8.10
N ASP A 126 -10.74 -7.71 -9.02
CA ASP A 126 -10.76 -8.43 -10.29
C ASP A 126 -9.71 -9.55 -10.19
N CYS A 127 -10.11 -10.75 -9.76
CA CYS A 127 -9.20 -11.88 -9.64
C CYS A 127 -9.00 -12.57 -10.98
N GLU A 128 -7.74 -12.85 -11.34
CA GLU A 128 -7.42 -13.75 -12.47
C GLU A 128 -7.93 -15.17 -12.19
N GLN A 129 -7.77 -15.63 -10.95
CA GLN A 129 -8.35 -16.87 -10.43
C GLN A 129 -8.76 -16.68 -8.98
N PRO A 130 -10.02 -17.00 -8.60
CA PRO A 130 -10.45 -16.93 -7.21
C PRO A 130 -9.56 -17.81 -6.31
N PRO A 131 -9.17 -17.31 -5.12
CA PRO A 131 -8.45 -18.13 -4.14
C PRO A 131 -9.33 -19.23 -3.58
N GLU A 132 -8.72 -20.30 -3.11
CA GLU A 132 -9.42 -21.32 -2.34
C GLU A 132 -10.09 -20.71 -1.10
N HIS A 133 -11.28 -21.25 -0.74
CA HIS A 133 -12.11 -20.65 0.31
C HIS A 133 -11.34 -20.49 1.64
N TRP A 134 -10.64 -21.51 2.07
CA TRP A 134 -9.87 -21.49 3.33
C TRP A 134 -8.69 -20.49 3.31
N LEU A 135 -8.14 -20.16 2.11
CA LEU A 135 -7.02 -19.23 1.99
C LEU A 135 -7.45 -17.76 2.12
N ARG A 136 -8.72 -17.44 1.86
CA ARG A 136 -9.21 -16.05 1.83
C ARG A 136 -8.95 -15.28 3.12
N GLN A 137 -9.07 -15.91 4.29
CA GLN A 137 -8.85 -15.26 5.58
C GLN A 137 -7.40 -14.83 5.82
N TYR A 138 -6.43 -15.39 5.10
CA TYR A 138 -5.01 -15.04 5.19
C TYR A 138 -4.58 -14.01 4.14
N LEU A 139 -5.47 -13.70 3.19
CA LEU A 139 -5.20 -12.72 2.15
C LEU A 139 -5.39 -11.29 2.69
N PRO A 140 -4.62 -10.31 2.18
CA PRO A 140 -4.83 -8.92 2.52
C PRO A 140 -6.12 -8.36 1.91
N ARG A 141 -6.62 -7.27 2.46
CA ARG A 141 -7.77 -6.52 1.91
C ARG A 141 -7.60 -6.14 0.44
N SER A 142 -6.38 -5.90 -0.02
CA SER A 142 -6.09 -5.66 -1.44
C SER A 142 -6.33 -6.87 -2.36
N ALA A 143 -6.49 -8.07 -1.79
CA ALA A 143 -6.80 -9.30 -2.53
C ALA A 143 -8.17 -9.90 -2.20
N THR A 144 -8.89 -9.36 -1.19
CA THR A 144 -10.23 -9.81 -0.81
C THR A 144 -11.30 -8.74 -1.01
N GLY A 145 -10.88 -7.51 -1.29
CA GLY A 145 -11.74 -6.35 -1.33
C GLY A 145 -11.88 -5.67 0.05
N TRP A 146 -12.42 -4.46 0.04
CA TRP A 146 -12.70 -3.71 1.24
C TRP A 146 -13.88 -2.77 1.03
N ASN A 147 -14.78 -2.78 2.00
CA ASN A 147 -15.90 -1.87 2.08
C ASN A 147 -16.13 -1.47 3.55
N LYS A 148 -16.46 -0.21 3.81
CA LYS A 148 -16.73 0.29 5.17
C LYS A 148 -17.84 -0.46 5.89
N CYS A 149 -18.84 -0.98 5.16
CA CYS A 149 -19.95 -1.73 5.74
C CYS A 149 -19.56 -3.06 6.40
N GLU A 150 -18.35 -3.55 6.18
CA GLU A 150 -17.85 -4.83 6.72
C GLU A 150 -17.14 -4.72 8.07
N GLY A 151 -17.61 -3.84 8.97
CA GLY A 151 -17.26 -3.90 10.39
C GLY A 151 -16.13 -2.98 10.88
N ASN A 152 -15.80 -1.92 10.16
CA ASN A 152 -14.83 -0.93 10.65
C ASN A 152 -15.52 0.33 11.17
N ASN A 153 -15.29 0.67 12.45
CA ASN A 153 -15.63 1.98 12.99
C ASN A 153 -14.97 3.08 12.15
N ALA A 154 -15.73 4.10 11.76
CA ALA A 154 -15.30 5.18 10.88
C ALA A 154 -14.02 5.91 11.35
N THR A 155 -13.73 5.89 12.64
CA THR A 155 -12.57 6.53 13.26
C THR A 155 -11.24 5.80 13.06
N ASN A 156 -11.25 4.52 12.63
CA ASN A 156 -10.05 3.70 12.42
C ASN A 156 -9.93 3.15 10.99
N ALA A 157 -10.74 3.62 10.05
CA ALA A 157 -10.70 3.16 8.67
C ALA A 157 -9.52 3.79 7.93
N PHE A 158 -8.46 3.01 7.70
CA PHE A 158 -7.43 3.37 6.74
C PHE A 158 -7.86 2.91 5.36
N PHE A 159 -7.84 3.85 4.40
CA PHE A 159 -8.11 3.55 3.01
C PHE A 159 -6.93 2.80 2.39
N LEU A 160 -7.24 1.90 1.45
CA LEU A 160 -6.21 1.16 0.75
C LEU A 160 -5.51 2.04 -0.29
N GLY A 161 -4.21 1.85 -0.47
CA GLY A 161 -3.37 2.69 -1.33
C GLY A 161 -3.77 2.75 -2.79
N ALA A 162 -4.62 1.81 -3.22
CA ALA A 162 -5.17 1.77 -4.55
C ALA A 162 -6.39 2.70 -4.78
N ASN A 163 -6.93 3.35 -3.73
CA ASN A 163 -8.14 4.18 -3.85
C ASN A 163 -8.31 5.18 -2.69
N TRP A 164 -7.51 6.24 -2.67
CA TRP A 164 -7.68 7.31 -1.70
C TRP A 164 -7.14 8.64 -2.23
N ALA A 165 -7.51 9.77 -1.60
CA ALA A 165 -7.12 11.10 -2.04
C ALA A 165 -6.92 12.06 -0.87
N ALA A 166 -6.01 13.02 -1.07
CA ALA A 166 -5.78 14.12 -0.13
C ALA A 166 -5.25 15.35 -0.88
N TRP A 167 -5.30 16.50 -0.25
CA TRP A 167 -4.65 17.70 -0.75
C TRP A 167 -3.14 17.61 -0.54
N ALA A 168 -2.36 17.96 -1.55
CA ALA A 168 -0.89 17.95 -1.48
C ALA A 168 -0.35 18.84 -0.35
N ALA A 169 -1.01 19.98 -0.08
CA ALA A 169 -0.66 20.88 1.01
C ALA A 169 -0.74 20.19 2.38
N ASP A 170 -1.75 19.34 2.59
CA ASP A 170 -1.93 18.60 3.84
C ASP A 170 -0.90 17.48 3.98
N LEU A 171 -0.59 16.79 2.87
CA LEU A 171 0.48 15.79 2.82
C LEU A 171 1.85 16.40 3.12
N LEU A 172 2.15 17.56 2.55
CA LEU A 172 3.40 18.27 2.83
C LEU A 172 3.50 18.71 4.28
N LYS A 173 2.40 19.19 4.86
CA LYS A 173 2.33 19.62 6.27
C LYS A 173 2.61 18.46 7.24
N CYS A 174 2.16 17.24 6.93
CA CYS A 174 2.40 16.06 7.76
C CYS A 174 3.72 15.33 7.44
N GLY A 175 4.54 15.85 6.51
CA GLY A 175 5.84 15.28 6.14
C GLY A 175 5.79 14.24 5.03
N GLY A 176 4.63 14.02 4.40
CA GLY A 176 4.48 13.09 3.27
C GLY A 176 4.62 11.61 3.63
N PHE A 177 4.88 10.82 2.60
CA PHE A 177 5.09 9.37 2.74
C PHE A 177 6.49 9.08 3.30
N ASP A 178 6.60 8.11 4.23
CA ASP A 178 7.89 7.60 4.68
C ASP A 178 8.51 6.70 3.59
N GLU A 179 9.66 7.13 3.07
CA GLU A 179 10.37 6.40 2.00
C GLU A 179 11.03 5.10 2.45
N HIS A 180 11.00 4.77 3.75
CA HIS A 180 11.44 3.48 4.28
C HIS A 180 10.34 2.43 4.30
N LEU A 181 9.08 2.83 4.05
CA LEU A 181 7.91 1.95 4.03
C LEU A 181 7.45 1.62 2.60
N GLY A 182 6.59 0.61 2.49
CA GLY A 182 5.89 0.26 1.27
C GLY A 182 6.65 -0.63 0.29
N PRO A 183 6.08 -0.84 -0.91
CA PRO A 183 6.65 -1.67 -1.97
C PRO A 183 8.04 -1.22 -2.41
N GLY A 184 8.98 -2.17 -2.44
CA GLY A 184 10.40 -1.90 -2.69
C GLY A 184 11.23 -1.67 -1.42
N ARG A 185 10.60 -1.63 -0.25
CA ARG A 185 11.19 -1.50 1.10
C ARG A 185 10.62 -2.58 2.03
N THR A 186 9.81 -2.19 3.02
CA THR A 186 9.13 -3.14 3.93
C THR A 186 8.03 -3.95 3.26
N GLY A 187 7.53 -3.50 2.10
CA GLY A 187 6.44 -4.11 1.35
C GLY A 187 5.04 -3.73 1.83
N VAL A 188 4.90 -3.06 2.97
CA VAL A 188 3.61 -2.73 3.62
C VAL A 188 3.74 -1.48 4.49
N GLY A 189 2.59 -0.86 4.83
CA GLY A 189 2.46 0.14 5.90
C GLY A 189 2.60 1.60 5.45
N ASP A 190 2.87 1.87 4.19
CA ASP A 190 3.07 3.21 3.64
C ASP A 190 1.81 4.07 3.67
N GLU A 191 0.68 3.52 3.28
CA GLU A 191 -0.60 4.25 3.29
C GLU A 191 -1.11 4.46 4.73
N GLU A 192 -0.98 3.45 5.57
CA GLU A 192 -1.41 3.54 6.97
C GLU A 192 -0.60 4.60 7.72
N ASP A 193 0.71 4.67 7.50
CA ASP A 193 1.59 5.66 8.13
C ASP A 193 1.18 7.09 7.76
N VAL A 194 1.06 7.40 6.46
CA VAL A 194 0.74 8.75 6.01
C VAL A 194 -0.68 9.17 6.43
N GLN A 195 -1.66 8.26 6.41
CA GLN A 195 -3.02 8.56 6.86
C GLN A 195 -3.09 8.79 8.37
N ARG A 196 -2.30 8.06 9.19
CA ARG A 196 -2.14 8.35 10.63
C ARG A 196 -1.56 9.74 10.87
N LYS A 197 -0.55 10.15 10.08
CA LYS A 197 0.02 11.50 10.17
C LYS A 197 -1.02 12.56 9.81
N LEU A 198 -1.84 12.36 8.77
CA LEU A 198 -2.94 13.25 8.42
C LEU A 198 -3.96 13.38 9.56
N ILE A 199 -4.37 12.27 10.18
CA ILE A 199 -5.27 12.29 11.35
C ILE A 199 -4.62 13.04 12.52
N ALA A 200 -3.33 12.83 12.77
CA ALA A 200 -2.61 13.53 13.84
C ALA A 200 -2.50 15.05 13.61
N THR A 201 -2.61 15.52 12.35
CA THR A 201 -2.72 16.95 12.03
C THR A 201 -4.15 17.51 12.08
N GLY A 202 -5.12 16.68 12.48
CA GLY A 202 -6.53 17.08 12.67
C GLY A 202 -7.44 16.84 11.47
N LEU A 203 -6.99 16.14 10.42
CA LEU A 203 -7.84 15.79 9.28
C LEU A 203 -8.74 14.60 9.58
N ASN A 204 -9.97 14.65 9.05
CA ASN A 204 -10.94 13.56 9.18
C ASN A 204 -10.95 12.67 7.93
N PRO A 205 -10.95 11.34 8.07
CA PRO A 205 -11.16 10.42 6.95
C PRO A 205 -12.62 10.41 6.52
N VAL A 206 -12.89 10.66 5.24
CA VAL A 206 -14.23 10.64 4.64
C VAL A 206 -14.34 9.48 3.65
N TYR A 207 -15.31 8.62 3.88
CA TYR A 207 -15.58 7.48 3.01
C TYR A 207 -16.57 7.85 1.90
N LEU A 208 -16.17 7.61 0.66
CA LEU A 208 -16.96 7.87 -0.55
C LEU A 208 -17.57 6.56 -1.07
N GLU A 209 -18.81 6.27 -0.70
CA GLU A 209 -19.50 4.99 -1.03
C GLU A 209 -19.51 4.67 -2.53
N ASN A 210 -19.69 5.68 -3.37
CA ASN A 210 -19.78 5.53 -4.82
C ASN A 210 -18.42 5.54 -5.53
N ALA A 211 -17.31 5.69 -4.79
CA ALA A 211 -15.96 5.74 -5.36
C ALA A 211 -15.34 4.35 -5.51
N MET A 212 -16.07 3.39 -6.10
CA MET A 212 -15.61 2.01 -6.28
C MET A 212 -14.47 1.92 -7.30
N VAL A 213 -13.36 1.34 -6.87
CA VAL A 213 -12.22 0.97 -7.71
C VAL A 213 -11.97 -0.53 -7.55
N TYR A 214 -11.64 -1.23 -8.63
CA TYR A 214 -11.33 -2.66 -8.61
C TYR A 214 -9.83 -2.89 -8.80
N HIS A 215 -9.23 -3.64 -7.88
CA HIS A 215 -7.82 -3.98 -7.94
C HIS A 215 -7.61 -5.34 -8.61
N TRP A 216 -6.68 -5.40 -9.56
CA TRP A 216 -6.32 -6.64 -10.22
C TRP A 216 -5.48 -7.53 -9.29
N VAL A 217 -5.93 -8.76 -9.11
CA VAL A 217 -5.26 -9.76 -8.28
C VAL A 217 -4.81 -10.93 -9.15
N PRO A 218 -3.52 -11.01 -9.49
CA PRO A 218 -3.00 -12.12 -10.28
C PRO A 218 -3.02 -13.43 -9.49
N ARG A 219 -3.08 -14.54 -10.19
CA ARG A 219 -3.19 -15.89 -9.62
C ARG A 219 -2.11 -16.19 -8.57
N ASP A 220 -0.89 -15.76 -8.80
CA ASP A 220 0.23 -16.01 -7.89
C ASP A 220 0.03 -15.35 -6.53
N ARG A 221 -0.62 -14.18 -6.45
CA ARG A 221 -0.97 -13.50 -5.19
C ARG A 221 -2.06 -14.21 -4.39
N CYS A 222 -2.81 -15.10 -5.01
CA CYS A 222 -3.81 -15.96 -4.37
C CYS A 222 -3.24 -17.33 -3.98
N SER A 223 -1.92 -17.50 -3.94
CA SER A 223 -1.25 -18.77 -3.63
C SER A 223 -0.79 -18.85 -2.16
N PRO A 224 -0.80 -20.05 -1.54
CA PRO A 224 -0.26 -20.26 -0.20
C PRO A 224 1.19 -19.77 -0.06
N ARG A 225 2.01 -19.97 -1.09
CA ARG A 225 3.41 -19.54 -1.11
C ARG A 225 3.56 -18.03 -1.02
N TRP A 226 2.72 -17.29 -1.73
CA TRP A 226 2.73 -15.83 -1.69
C TRP A 226 2.28 -15.32 -0.32
N VAL A 227 1.22 -15.92 0.26
CA VAL A 227 0.72 -15.55 1.59
C VAL A 227 1.78 -15.79 2.66
N LEU A 228 2.51 -16.93 2.63
CA LEU A 228 3.60 -17.18 3.56
C LEU A 228 4.74 -16.16 3.43
N ARG A 229 5.12 -15.79 2.19
CA ARG A 229 6.13 -14.73 1.98
C ARG A 229 5.67 -13.39 2.56
N ARG A 230 4.39 -13.05 2.39
CA ARG A 230 3.80 -11.86 2.98
C ARG A 230 3.79 -11.94 4.52
N ALA A 231 3.40 -13.06 5.09
CA ALA A 231 3.45 -13.30 6.54
C ALA A 231 4.85 -13.06 7.11
N PHE A 232 5.88 -13.56 6.44
CA PHE A 232 7.28 -13.30 6.82
C PHE A 232 7.62 -11.81 6.85
N ASN A 233 7.23 -11.07 5.81
CA ASN A 233 7.49 -9.62 5.74
C ASN A 233 6.69 -8.83 6.80
N MET A 234 5.46 -9.24 7.10
CA MET A 234 4.69 -8.66 8.21
C MET A 234 5.35 -8.94 9.57
N GLY A 235 5.87 -10.16 9.77
CA GLY A 235 6.67 -10.47 10.95
C GLY A 235 7.91 -9.58 11.07
N ARG A 236 8.60 -9.29 9.97
CA ARG A 236 9.71 -8.33 9.97
C ARG A 236 9.26 -6.93 10.38
N LEU A 237 8.13 -6.45 9.89
CA LEU A 237 7.60 -5.15 10.29
C LEU A 237 7.32 -5.10 11.81
N GLU A 238 6.76 -6.16 12.39
CA GLU A 238 6.60 -6.26 13.85
C GLU A 238 7.95 -6.29 14.57
N GLY A 239 8.93 -6.98 14.02
CA GLY A 239 10.30 -7.04 14.56
C GLY A 239 10.99 -5.68 14.61
N SER A 240 10.67 -4.78 13.68
CA SER A 240 11.22 -3.42 13.67
C SER A 240 10.68 -2.52 14.79
N ARG A 241 9.57 -2.91 15.44
CA ARG A 241 8.91 -2.17 16.52
C ARG A 241 9.22 -2.71 17.92
N ILE A 242 10.00 -3.80 18.00
CA ILE A 242 10.25 -4.48 19.29
C ILE A 242 11.03 -3.62 20.27
N ASP A 243 10.64 -3.67 21.52
CA ASP A 243 11.41 -3.12 22.65
C ASP A 243 12.38 -4.16 23.20
N PHE A 244 13.61 -3.75 23.50
CA PHE A 244 14.69 -4.58 24.05
C PHE A 244 14.86 -4.44 25.57
N SER A 245 13.83 -4.03 26.30
CA SER A 245 13.83 -3.92 27.78
C SER A 245 13.98 -5.25 28.52
N CYS A 246 14.03 -6.39 27.81
CA CYS A 246 14.12 -7.73 28.38
C CYS A 246 15.48 -8.40 28.09
N PRO A 247 15.86 -9.47 28.87
CA PRO A 247 17.11 -10.19 28.65
C PRO A 247 17.24 -10.76 27.24
N LEU A 248 18.39 -10.55 26.61
CA LEU A 248 18.70 -10.97 25.25
C LEU A 248 19.50 -12.28 25.23
N LEU A 249 19.30 -13.09 24.18
CA LEU A 249 20.09 -14.26 23.80
C LEU A 249 20.37 -14.18 22.30
N PHE A 250 21.63 -14.25 21.88
CA PHE A 250 22.05 -14.11 20.47
C PHE A 250 21.46 -12.87 19.76
N GLY A 251 21.33 -11.76 20.51
CA GLY A 251 20.80 -10.50 19.99
C GLY A 251 19.27 -10.47 19.80
N ARG A 252 18.53 -11.35 20.47
CA ARG A 252 17.05 -11.41 20.48
C ARG A 252 16.53 -11.59 21.91
N PRO A 253 15.32 -11.13 22.23
CA PRO A 253 14.62 -11.49 23.47
C PRO A 253 14.59 -12.99 23.72
N ARG A 254 14.96 -13.42 24.94
CA ARG A 254 15.06 -14.85 25.28
C ARG A 254 13.76 -15.60 25.10
N TRP A 255 12.62 -14.96 25.35
CA TRP A 255 11.30 -15.56 25.19
C TRP A 255 11.00 -15.97 23.73
N MET A 256 11.61 -15.31 22.73
CA MET A 256 11.40 -15.63 21.32
C MET A 256 11.88 -17.05 20.97
N PHE A 257 12.90 -17.54 21.63
CA PHE A 257 13.39 -18.92 21.36
C PHE A 257 12.40 -19.98 21.85
N ARG A 258 11.79 -19.77 23.02
CA ARG A 258 10.73 -20.65 23.52
C ARG A 258 9.52 -20.64 22.60
N GLU A 259 9.10 -19.45 22.18
CA GLU A 259 7.94 -19.27 21.31
C GLU A 259 8.19 -19.88 19.92
N ALA A 260 9.40 -19.75 19.38
CA ALA A 260 9.79 -20.40 18.12
C ALA A 260 9.74 -21.93 18.23
N ALA A 261 10.24 -22.48 19.33
CA ALA A 261 10.19 -23.94 19.57
C ALA A 261 8.75 -24.47 19.66
N VAL A 262 7.86 -23.74 20.35
CA VAL A 262 6.43 -24.08 20.43
C VAL A 262 5.77 -24.07 19.06
N ARG A 263 6.00 -23.01 18.25
CA ARG A 263 5.43 -22.89 16.90
C ARG A 263 5.99 -23.96 15.95
N LEU A 264 7.29 -24.25 16.06
CA LEU A 264 7.91 -25.32 15.29
C LEU A 264 7.30 -26.69 15.65
N GLY A 265 7.12 -26.97 16.96
CA GLY A 265 6.48 -28.20 17.42
C GLY A 265 5.04 -28.35 16.88
N ARG A 266 4.25 -27.27 16.93
CA ARG A 266 2.88 -27.26 16.37
C ARG A 266 2.89 -27.52 14.85
N TRP A 267 3.77 -26.87 14.11
CA TRP A 267 3.90 -27.08 12.67
C TRP A 267 4.31 -28.51 12.34
N LEU A 268 5.27 -29.09 13.06
CA LEU A 268 5.67 -30.49 12.88
C LEU A 268 4.52 -31.47 13.18
N ALA A 269 3.74 -31.20 14.24
CA ALA A 269 2.60 -32.03 14.61
C ALA A 269 1.48 -32.02 13.55
N THR A 270 1.28 -30.87 12.89
CA THR A 270 0.21 -30.70 11.88
C THR A 270 0.68 -30.96 10.44
N ARG A 271 1.97 -31.28 10.21
CA ARG A 271 2.52 -31.42 8.85
C ARG A 271 1.79 -32.43 7.98
N PHE A 272 1.26 -33.47 8.58
CA PHE A 272 0.56 -34.56 7.91
C PHE A 272 -0.96 -34.57 8.18
N ASP A 273 -1.49 -33.48 8.75
CA ASP A 273 -2.92 -33.35 8.94
C ASP A 273 -3.63 -33.39 7.57
N ARG A 274 -4.85 -33.98 7.54
CA ARG A 274 -5.67 -34.04 6.33
C ARG A 274 -6.25 -32.68 5.96
N ASP A 275 -6.49 -31.82 6.95
CA ASP A 275 -7.01 -30.48 6.75
C ASP A 275 -5.92 -29.52 6.20
N PRO A 276 -6.06 -29.01 4.97
CA PRO A 276 -5.12 -28.08 4.37
C PRO A 276 -5.06 -26.75 5.12
N GLU A 277 -6.16 -26.29 5.69
CA GLU A 277 -6.21 -25.06 6.45
C GLU A 277 -5.39 -25.16 7.74
N GLN A 278 -5.53 -26.25 8.49
CA GLN A 278 -4.78 -26.50 9.72
C GLN A 278 -3.26 -26.54 9.47
N ARG A 279 -2.84 -27.27 8.40
CA ARG A 279 -1.43 -27.30 7.97
C ARG A 279 -0.92 -25.91 7.64
N PHE A 280 -1.71 -25.14 6.92
CA PHE A 280 -1.33 -23.80 6.48
C PHE A 280 -1.27 -22.82 7.65
N ARG A 281 -2.23 -22.86 8.56
CA ARG A 281 -2.28 -21.99 9.75
C ARG A 281 -1.01 -22.07 10.58
N THR A 282 -0.56 -23.29 10.89
CA THR A 282 0.66 -23.48 11.70
C THR A 282 1.92 -23.06 10.96
N ALA A 283 1.98 -23.28 9.64
CA ALA A 283 3.06 -22.78 8.79
C ALA A 283 3.08 -21.24 8.76
N TYR A 284 1.91 -20.59 8.63
CA TYR A 284 1.77 -19.14 8.62
C TYR A 284 2.27 -18.51 9.94
N GLU A 285 1.81 -19.05 11.09
CA GLU A 285 2.23 -18.58 12.41
C GLU A 285 3.75 -18.73 12.61
N LEU A 286 4.32 -19.83 12.20
CA LEU A 286 5.76 -20.07 12.28
C LEU A 286 6.54 -19.09 11.40
N VAL A 287 6.15 -18.97 10.14
CA VAL A 287 6.84 -18.12 9.15
C VAL A 287 6.76 -16.63 9.53
N PHE A 288 5.61 -16.15 9.99
CA PHE A 288 5.45 -14.80 10.53
C PHE A 288 6.45 -14.58 11.69
N PHE A 289 6.50 -15.48 12.64
CA PHE A 289 7.35 -15.35 13.81
C PHE A 289 8.85 -15.41 13.47
N LEU A 290 9.25 -16.22 12.49
CA LEU A 290 10.62 -16.23 11.98
C LEU A 290 11.04 -14.89 11.37
N GLY A 291 10.13 -14.24 10.64
CA GLY A 291 10.33 -12.88 10.15
C GLY A 291 10.58 -11.88 11.29
N TRP A 292 9.75 -11.96 12.33
CA TRP A 292 9.88 -11.15 13.53
C TRP A 292 11.24 -11.34 14.22
N MET A 293 11.64 -12.59 14.46
CA MET A 293 12.93 -12.91 15.05
C MET A 293 14.13 -12.41 14.23
N LEU A 294 14.03 -12.47 12.90
CA LEU A 294 15.10 -12.00 12.02
C LEU A 294 15.32 -10.49 12.18
N GLU A 295 14.24 -9.72 12.11
CA GLU A 295 14.32 -8.26 12.18
C GLU A 295 14.75 -7.76 13.57
N ALA A 296 14.27 -8.40 14.63
CA ALA A 296 14.69 -8.11 16.00
C ALA A 296 16.22 -8.22 16.15
N LYS A 297 16.86 -9.23 15.54
CA LYS A 297 18.31 -9.38 15.55
C LYS A 297 19.02 -8.26 14.78
N GLN A 298 18.48 -7.87 13.62
CA GLN A 298 19.08 -6.82 12.79
C GLN A 298 19.03 -5.47 13.49
N ARG A 299 17.88 -5.14 14.08
CA ARG A 299 17.70 -3.90 14.84
C ARG A 299 18.63 -3.79 16.05
N ASN A 300 18.78 -4.87 16.82
CA ASN A 300 19.71 -4.88 17.96
C ASN A 300 21.15 -4.64 17.51
N ARG A 301 21.57 -5.22 16.39
CA ARG A 301 22.92 -4.96 15.83
C ARG A 301 23.12 -3.51 15.41
N SER A 302 22.11 -2.89 14.79
CA SER A 302 22.20 -1.48 14.38
C SER A 302 22.29 -0.53 15.57
N GLN A 303 21.56 -0.82 16.66
CA GLN A 303 21.62 -0.02 17.89
C GLN A 303 22.97 -0.17 18.59
N SER A 304 23.56 -1.37 18.64
CA SER A 304 24.85 -1.61 19.26
C SER A 304 26.02 -0.96 18.50
N ASN A 305 25.93 -0.88 17.16
CA ASN A 305 26.95 -0.23 16.34
C ASN A 305 26.85 1.31 16.41
N GLY A 306 25.67 1.90 16.51
CA GLY A 306 25.46 3.35 16.63
C GLY A 306 25.94 3.93 17.97
N THR A 307 25.96 3.13 19.02
CA THR A 307 26.50 3.53 20.34
C THR A 307 28.02 3.45 20.43
N SER A 308 28.69 2.79 19.49
CA SER A 308 30.17 2.69 19.46
C SER A 308 30.85 3.81 18.65
N GLU A 309 30.10 4.54 17.80
CA GLU A 309 30.62 5.68 17.02
C GLU A 309 30.47 7.03 17.74
N SER A 310 29.78 7.06 18.90
CA SER A 310 29.58 8.28 19.71
C SER A 310 30.45 8.32 21.00
N LYS A 311 31.42 7.49 21.11
CA LYS A 311 32.49 7.54 22.12
C LYS A 311 33.82 7.74 21.42
#